data_58698cb3743e4b69849752c0734a720d
#
_entry.id   58698cb3743e4b69849752c0734a720d
#
_cell.length_a   1.000
_cell.length_b   1.000
_cell.length_c   1.000
_cell.angle_alpha   90.00
_cell.angle_beta   90.00
_cell.angle_gamma   90.00
#
_symmetry.space_group_name_H-M   'P 1'
#
loop_
_entity.id
_entity.type
_entity.pdbx_description
1 polymer ?
#
loop_
_entity_poly.entity_id
_entity_poly.type
_entity_poly.pdbx_seq_one_letter_code
_entity_poly.pdbx_strand_id
1 'polypeptide(L)'
;AHLHYPQTAVINSWGKRLIDWLNYYTFPEEKKFSDLEYAKKVSSTYFDIALSNGITTSVSYGTVHPESVDAFFSEAKKRGLRALAGKTCMDRNAPDFLCDTPQKAYDDSRALIEKWHETDRLEYVITPRFSPTSSADQLHMLGGLWSEYPTCLMQTHISEQPEEIEWVKKLFPKSKDYLDTYDAAGLLGERSVFGHGIYLNEREKDLIKEVGASIIHCPTSNTFIGSGLFDLFALSKADHKIGLATDIGGGSSFSMLKVMASTYEIGQLLGNAIHPAELLWLST
;
A
#
# COMPACT_ATOMS: atom_id res chain seq x y z
N ALA A 1 -7.46 4.23 2.33
CA ALA A 1 -6.22 4.90 1.90
C ALA A 1 -5.10 3.93 1.48
N HIS A 2 -5.26 2.62 1.70
CA HIS A 2 -4.27 1.57 1.37
C HIS A 2 -5.01 0.24 1.16
N LEU A 3 -4.84 -0.38 0.01
CA LEU A 3 -5.43 -1.68 -0.31
C LEU A 3 -4.84 -2.26 -1.61
N HIS A 4 -5.10 -3.54 -1.84
CA HIS A 4 -4.68 -4.28 -3.04
C HIS A 4 -5.93 -4.83 -3.76
N TYR A 5 -6.50 -4.07 -4.72
CA TYR A 5 -7.69 -4.54 -5.41
C TYR A 5 -7.52 -5.90 -6.12
N PRO A 6 -6.32 -6.26 -6.65
CA PRO A 6 -6.11 -7.58 -7.24
C PRO A 6 -6.33 -8.73 -6.27
N GLN A 7 -6.21 -8.46 -4.97
CA GLN A 7 -6.36 -9.47 -3.92
C GLN A 7 -7.81 -9.63 -3.43
N THR A 8 -8.78 -9.02 -4.11
CA THR A 8 -10.21 -9.16 -3.80
C THR A 8 -10.66 -10.62 -3.69
N ALA A 9 -10.12 -11.50 -4.55
CA ALA A 9 -10.49 -12.92 -4.56
C ALA A 9 -9.85 -13.76 -3.43
N VAL A 10 -8.83 -13.23 -2.74
CA VAL A 10 -8.12 -13.95 -1.67
C VAL A 10 -8.38 -13.38 -0.27
N ILE A 11 -9.35 -12.48 -0.15
CA ILE A 11 -9.78 -11.98 1.16
C ILE A 11 -10.14 -13.12 2.10
N ASN A 12 -9.74 -13.00 3.37
CA ASN A 12 -9.94 -14.05 4.40
C ASN A 12 -9.20 -15.38 4.14
N SER A 13 -8.19 -15.40 3.30
CA SER A 13 -7.28 -16.56 3.16
C SER A 13 -6.37 -16.62 4.40
N TRP A 14 -6.59 -17.61 5.24
CA TRP A 14 -6.13 -17.65 6.64
C TRP A 14 -4.90 -18.55 6.90
N GLY A 15 -4.37 -18.46 8.11
CA GLY A 15 -3.42 -19.44 8.67
C GLY A 15 -1.97 -19.24 8.25
N LYS A 16 -1.60 -18.07 7.73
CA LYS A 16 -0.23 -17.75 7.29
C LYS A 16 0.21 -16.37 7.79
N ARG A 17 1.51 -16.24 8.06
CA ARG A 17 2.16 -14.93 8.25
C ARG A 17 2.52 -14.33 6.89
N LEU A 18 2.91 -13.05 6.86
CA LEU A 18 3.05 -12.24 5.65
C LEU A 18 3.76 -12.97 4.49
N ILE A 19 4.96 -13.45 4.67
CA ILE A 19 5.75 -14.03 3.56
C ILE A 19 5.11 -15.31 3.01
N ASP A 20 4.63 -16.20 3.89
CA ASP A 20 3.91 -17.41 3.48
C ASP A 20 2.57 -17.07 2.83
N TRP A 21 1.86 -16.06 3.37
CA TRP A 21 0.59 -15.61 2.82
C TRP A 21 0.76 -15.05 1.39
N LEU A 22 1.82 -14.26 1.16
CA LEU A 22 2.17 -13.78 -0.18
C LEU A 22 2.40 -14.95 -1.16
N ASN A 23 3.20 -15.93 -0.76
CA ASN A 23 3.55 -17.06 -1.62
C ASN A 23 2.36 -18.00 -1.92
N TYR A 24 1.50 -18.25 -0.93
CA TYR A 24 0.42 -19.24 -1.08
C TYR A 24 -0.85 -18.67 -1.73
N TYR A 25 -1.17 -17.41 -1.47
CA TYR A 25 -2.45 -16.83 -1.88
C TYR A 25 -2.26 -15.66 -2.84
N THR A 26 -1.43 -14.71 -2.51
CA THR A 26 -1.32 -13.43 -3.22
C THR A 26 -0.66 -13.57 -4.58
N PHE A 27 0.53 -14.12 -4.64
CA PHE A 27 1.29 -14.21 -5.89
C PHE A 27 0.60 -15.10 -6.95
N PRO A 28 0.00 -16.25 -6.61
CA PRO A 28 -0.81 -17.01 -7.55
C PRO A 28 -2.02 -16.24 -8.10
N GLU A 29 -2.64 -15.38 -7.28
CA GLU A 29 -3.75 -14.54 -7.72
C GLU A 29 -3.27 -13.38 -8.59
N GLU A 30 -2.25 -12.64 -8.18
CA GLU A 30 -1.72 -11.49 -8.91
C GLU A 30 -1.17 -11.86 -10.29
N LYS A 31 -0.67 -13.09 -10.48
CA LYS A 31 -0.26 -13.63 -11.79
C LYS A 31 -1.35 -13.53 -12.86
N LYS A 32 -2.61 -13.71 -12.49
CA LYS A 32 -3.74 -13.74 -13.42
C LYS A 32 -4.01 -12.38 -14.07
N PHE A 33 -3.47 -11.31 -13.52
CA PHE A 33 -3.68 -9.94 -14.00
C PHE A 33 -2.86 -9.55 -15.23
N SER A 34 -2.05 -10.46 -15.77
CA SER A 34 -1.53 -10.36 -17.13
C SER A 34 -2.63 -10.55 -18.19
N ASP A 35 -3.79 -11.12 -17.81
CA ASP A 35 -5.00 -11.19 -18.62
C ASP A 35 -5.89 -9.96 -18.35
N LEU A 36 -6.00 -9.08 -19.34
CA LEU A 36 -6.79 -7.85 -19.23
C LEU A 36 -8.28 -8.12 -18.93
N GLU A 37 -8.86 -9.19 -19.49
CA GLU A 37 -10.28 -9.50 -19.25
C GLU A 37 -10.49 -9.98 -17.81
N TYR A 38 -9.54 -10.74 -17.26
CA TYR A 38 -9.55 -11.08 -15.84
C TYR A 38 -9.44 -9.83 -14.97
N ALA A 39 -8.49 -8.95 -15.27
CA ALA A 39 -8.29 -7.70 -14.55
C ALA A 39 -9.55 -6.80 -14.57
N LYS A 40 -10.23 -6.68 -15.71
CA LYS A 40 -11.50 -5.95 -15.85
C LYS A 40 -12.61 -6.55 -14.97
N LYS A 41 -12.75 -7.87 -14.97
CA LYS A 41 -13.75 -8.57 -14.16
C LYS A 41 -13.52 -8.31 -12.67
N VAL A 42 -12.28 -8.44 -12.20
CA VAL A 42 -11.95 -8.21 -10.78
C VAL A 42 -12.12 -6.74 -10.42
N SER A 43 -11.72 -5.80 -11.29
CA SER A 43 -11.92 -4.37 -11.06
C SER A 43 -13.40 -4.02 -10.89
N SER A 44 -14.27 -4.55 -11.77
CA SER A 44 -15.70 -4.32 -11.68
C SER A 44 -16.27 -4.86 -10.36
N THR A 45 -15.92 -6.09 -10.00
CA THR A 45 -16.34 -6.72 -8.74
C THR A 45 -15.85 -5.93 -7.53
N TYR A 46 -14.57 -5.51 -7.55
CA TYR A 46 -13.98 -4.69 -6.49
C TYR A 46 -14.79 -3.41 -6.26
N PHE A 47 -15.09 -2.64 -7.32
CA PHE A 47 -15.82 -1.38 -7.18
C PHE A 47 -17.28 -1.60 -6.72
N ASP A 48 -17.95 -2.68 -7.14
CA ASP A 48 -19.28 -3.03 -6.65
C ASP A 48 -19.27 -3.26 -5.13
N ILE A 49 -18.30 -4.03 -4.63
CA ILE A 49 -18.16 -4.32 -3.21
C ILE A 49 -17.72 -3.05 -2.45
N ALA A 50 -16.75 -2.31 -2.96
CA ALA A 50 -16.25 -1.09 -2.33
C ALA A 50 -17.36 -0.05 -2.14
N LEU A 51 -18.14 0.21 -3.19
CA LEU A 51 -19.26 1.16 -3.13
C LEU A 51 -20.36 0.69 -2.18
N SER A 52 -20.69 -0.60 -2.16
CA SER A 52 -21.68 -1.16 -1.21
C SER A 52 -21.25 -1.03 0.24
N ASN A 53 -19.95 -0.84 0.50
CA ASN A 53 -19.36 -0.59 1.83
C ASN A 53 -19.04 0.90 2.08
N GLY A 54 -19.47 1.81 1.19
CA GLY A 54 -19.29 3.25 1.35
C GLY A 54 -17.91 3.77 0.97
N ILE A 55 -17.06 2.97 0.30
CA ILE A 55 -15.73 3.40 -0.16
C ILE A 55 -15.91 4.13 -1.51
N THR A 56 -15.76 5.45 -1.51
CA THR A 56 -15.91 6.31 -2.70
C THR A 56 -14.58 6.81 -3.25
N THR A 57 -13.50 6.67 -2.48
CA THR A 57 -12.13 7.00 -2.90
C THR A 57 -11.20 5.92 -2.40
N SER A 58 -10.33 5.41 -3.26
CA SER A 58 -9.36 4.38 -2.88
C SER A 58 -7.96 4.70 -3.43
N VAL A 59 -6.94 4.32 -2.65
CA VAL A 59 -5.54 4.29 -3.07
C VAL A 59 -5.15 2.82 -3.13
N SER A 60 -4.95 2.30 -4.35
CA SER A 60 -4.79 0.87 -4.59
C SER A 60 -3.43 0.51 -5.17
N TYR A 61 -2.90 -0.60 -4.72
CA TYR A 61 -1.86 -1.32 -5.46
C TYR A 61 -2.51 -2.06 -6.64
N GLY A 62 -1.90 -1.97 -7.82
CA GLY A 62 -2.12 -2.91 -8.92
C GLY A 62 -1.26 -4.16 -8.75
N THR A 63 -0.96 -4.82 -9.86
CA THR A 63 0.09 -5.86 -9.93
C THR A 63 1.30 -5.33 -10.72
N VAL A 64 2.30 -6.17 -10.97
CA VAL A 64 3.42 -5.80 -11.87
C VAL A 64 2.97 -5.64 -13.32
N HIS A 65 1.79 -6.15 -13.67
CA HIS A 65 1.24 -6.08 -15.02
C HIS A 65 0.50 -4.75 -15.23
N PRO A 66 0.87 -3.92 -16.23
CA PRO A 66 0.20 -2.66 -16.56
C PRO A 66 -1.31 -2.81 -16.77
N GLU A 67 -1.75 -3.97 -17.29
CA GLU A 67 -3.15 -4.32 -17.53
C GLU A 67 -4.00 -4.20 -16.26
N SER A 68 -3.43 -4.48 -15.09
CA SER A 68 -4.14 -4.35 -13.81
C SER A 68 -4.51 -2.89 -13.52
N VAL A 69 -3.61 -1.95 -13.80
CA VAL A 69 -3.86 -0.51 -13.60
C VAL A 69 -4.80 0.03 -14.66
N ASP A 70 -4.62 -0.38 -15.92
CA ASP A 70 -5.51 -0.01 -17.03
C ASP A 70 -6.96 -0.44 -16.77
N ALA A 71 -7.17 -1.68 -16.30
CA ALA A 71 -8.49 -2.19 -15.97
C ALA A 71 -9.12 -1.40 -14.80
N PHE A 72 -8.34 -1.13 -13.75
CA PHE A 72 -8.81 -0.39 -12.58
C PHE A 72 -9.24 1.05 -12.94
N PHE A 73 -8.40 1.79 -13.64
CA PHE A 73 -8.72 3.16 -14.02
C PHE A 73 -9.83 3.23 -15.07
N SER A 74 -9.89 2.30 -16.02
CA SER A 74 -10.98 2.24 -16.98
C SER A 74 -12.33 2.06 -16.31
N GLU A 75 -12.43 1.17 -15.32
CA GLU A 75 -13.67 0.95 -14.58
C GLU A 75 -14.00 2.11 -13.65
N ALA A 76 -13.02 2.70 -12.96
CA ALA A 76 -13.20 3.88 -12.13
C ALA A 76 -13.72 5.07 -12.96
N LYS A 77 -13.12 5.32 -14.14
CA LYS A 77 -13.55 6.37 -15.08
C LYS A 77 -14.99 6.16 -15.52
N LYS A 78 -15.35 4.96 -15.95
CA LYS A 78 -16.71 4.59 -16.36
C LYS A 78 -17.77 4.91 -15.29
N ARG A 79 -17.38 4.75 -14.00
CA ARG A 79 -18.25 5.00 -12.84
C ARG A 79 -18.17 6.43 -12.30
N GLY A 80 -17.28 7.29 -12.83
CA GLY A 80 -17.05 8.66 -12.34
C GLY A 80 -16.45 8.73 -10.94
N LEU A 81 -15.69 7.70 -10.52
CA LEU A 81 -15.11 7.60 -9.19
C LEU A 81 -13.78 8.34 -9.08
N ARG A 82 -13.46 8.83 -7.89
CA ARG A 82 -12.09 9.21 -7.56
C ARG A 82 -11.30 7.94 -7.22
N ALA A 83 -10.23 7.70 -7.96
CA ALA A 83 -9.42 6.52 -7.77
C ALA A 83 -7.93 6.84 -7.98
N LEU A 84 -7.10 6.33 -7.08
CA LEU A 84 -5.67 6.44 -7.13
C LEU A 84 -5.10 5.02 -7.21
N ALA A 85 -4.18 4.76 -8.11
CA ALA A 85 -3.55 3.45 -8.23
C ALA A 85 -2.17 3.53 -8.89
N GLY A 86 -1.35 2.51 -8.66
CA GLY A 86 -0.08 2.35 -9.32
C GLY A 86 0.25 0.91 -9.62
N LYS A 87 1.03 0.70 -10.68
CA LYS A 87 1.65 -0.58 -10.98
C LYS A 87 2.62 -0.93 -9.86
N THR A 88 2.43 -2.06 -9.23
CA THR A 88 3.37 -2.58 -8.24
C THR A 88 4.71 -2.92 -8.91
N CYS A 89 5.80 -2.43 -8.35
CA CYS A 89 7.15 -2.67 -8.87
C CYS A 89 7.89 -3.64 -7.95
N MET A 90 8.39 -4.72 -8.53
CA MET A 90 9.23 -5.75 -7.89
C MET A 90 10.23 -6.27 -8.90
N ASP A 91 11.51 -6.42 -8.51
CA ASP A 91 12.58 -6.95 -9.37
C ASP A 91 13.40 -8.06 -8.72
N ARG A 92 13.02 -8.46 -7.48
CA ARG A 92 13.65 -9.56 -6.74
C ARG A 92 12.72 -10.15 -5.69
N ASN A 93 13.11 -11.30 -5.12
CA ASN A 93 12.45 -11.96 -3.99
C ASN A 93 10.93 -12.18 -4.18
N ALA A 94 10.49 -12.26 -5.43
CA ALA A 94 9.16 -12.64 -5.87
C ALA A 94 9.29 -13.67 -7.00
N PRO A 95 8.23 -14.41 -7.34
CA PRO A 95 8.28 -15.30 -8.51
C PRO A 95 8.60 -14.54 -9.80
N ASP A 96 9.36 -15.14 -10.71
CA ASP A 96 9.82 -14.51 -11.97
C ASP A 96 8.68 -13.85 -12.75
N PHE A 97 7.49 -14.47 -12.76
CA PHE A 97 6.31 -13.92 -13.43
C PHE A 97 5.69 -12.68 -12.76
N LEU A 98 6.20 -12.27 -11.59
CA LEU A 98 5.86 -11.05 -10.87
C LEU A 98 7.08 -10.14 -10.65
N CYS A 99 8.18 -10.40 -11.37
CA CYS A 99 9.34 -9.52 -11.38
C CYS A 99 9.42 -8.77 -12.71
N ASP A 100 9.77 -7.51 -12.64
CA ASP A 100 10.19 -6.70 -13.77
C ASP A 100 11.67 -6.29 -13.61
N THR A 101 12.23 -5.57 -14.57
CA THR A 101 13.53 -4.93 -14.40
C THR A 101 13.33 -3.49 -13.88
N PRO A 102 14.35 -2.86 -13.26
CA PRO A 102 14.27 -1.44 -12.89
C PRO A 102 13.83 -0.54 -14.05
N GLN A 103 14.40 -0.77 -15.26
CA GLN A 103 14.02 0.00 -16.46
C GLN A 103 12.56 -0.24 -16.85
N LYS A 104 12.10 -1.50 -16.86
CA LYS A 104 10.72 -1.82 -17.21
C LYS A 104 9.74 -1.23 -16.19
N ALA A 105 10.07 -1.27 -14.90
CA ALA A 105 9.26 -0.64 -13.84
C ALA A 105 9.09 0.87 -14.10
N TYR A 106 10.17 1.55 -14.48
CA TYR A 106 10.15 2.96 -14.86
C TYR A 106 9.31 3.21 -16.11
N ASP A 107 9.59 2.51 -17.21
CA ASP A 107 8.95 2.73 -18.52
C ASP A 107 7.44 2.48 -18.46
N ASP A 108 7.01 1.36 -17.87
CA ASP A 108 5.60 1.01 -17.71
C ASP A 108 4.87 2.02 -16.80
N SER A 109 5.51 2.43 -15.70
CA SER A 109 4.93 3.40 -14.78
C SER A 109 4.78 4.77 -15.45
N ARG A 110 5.79 5.22 -16.18
CA ARG A 110 5.74 6.46 -16.97
C ARG A 110 4.60 6.43 -17.99
N ALA A 111 4.49 5.37 -18.76
CA ALA A 111 3.42 5.23 -19.75
C ALA A 111 2.01 5.28 -19.10
N LEU A 112 1.86 4.67 -17.92
CA LEU A 112 0.60 4.73 -17.16
C LEU A 112 0.34 6.12 -16.56
N ILE A 113 1.37 6.85 -16.12
CA ILE A 113 1.25 8.24 -15.67
C ILE A 113 0.77 9.10 -16.84
N GLU A 114 1.44 9.05 -17.98
CA GLU A 114 1.10 9.84 -19.17
C GLU A 114 -0.32 9.55 -19.67
N LYS A 115 -0.84 8.33 -19.45
CA LYS A 115 -2.19 7.93 -19.84
C LYS A 115 -3.29 8.32 -18.86
N TRP A 116 -3.02 8.23 -17.55
CA TRP A 116 -4.08 8.25 -16.54
C TRP A 116 -3.97 9.34 -15.49
N HIS A 117 -2.75 9.83 -15.20
CA HIS A 117 -2.57 10.81 -14.13
C HIS A 117 -3.27 12.13 -14.46
N GLU A 118 -4.02 12.66 -13.49
CA GLU A 118 -4.84 13.88 -13.64
C GLU A 118 -5.90 13.81 -14.76
N THR A 119 -6.28 12.59 -15.18
CA THR A 119 -7.39 12.37 -16.11
C THR A 119 -8.68 12.25 -15.31
N ASP A 120 -9.60 13.21 -15.47
CA ASP A 120 -10.85 13.31 -14.70
C ASP A 120 -10.57 13.35 -13.17
N ARG A 121 -10.85 12.25 -12.47
CA ARG A 121 -10.64 12.10 -11.00
C ARG A 121 -9.65 10.99 -10.68
N LEU A 122 -8.78 10.66 -11.63
CA LEU A 122 -7.81 9.58 -11.53
C LEU A 122 -6.41 10.13 -11.27
N GLU A 123 -5.68 9.51 -10.39
CA GLU A 123 -4.30 9.87 -10.07
C GLU A 123 -3.41 8.62 -10.04
N TYR A 124 -2.30 8.64 -10.77
CA TYR A 124 -1.32 7.56 -10.68
C TYR A 124 -0.51 7.68 -9.39
N VAL A 125 -0.11 6.55 -8.82
CA VAL A 125 0.72 6.46 -7.61
C VAL A 125 1.97 5.65 -7.92
N ILE A 126 3.15 6.18 -7.65
CA ILE A 126 4.41 5.44 -7.79
C ILE A 126 4.46 4.40 -6.67
N THR A 127 4.61 3.12 -7.05
CA THR A 127 4.29 2.01 -6.16
C THR A 127 5.39 0.94 -6.10
N PRO A 128 6.56 1.20 -5.49
CA PRO A 128 7.41 0.10 -5.04
C PRO A 128 6.65 -0.72 -3.99
N ARG A 129 6.59 -2.07 -4.15
CA ARG A 129 5.82 -2.86 -3.19
C ARG A 129 6.33 -2.70 -1.77
N PHE A 130 7.61 -3.03 -1.56
CA PHE A 130 8.36 -2.80 -0.33
C PHE A 130 9.84 -3.14 -0.58
N SER A 131 10.76 -2.64 0.25
CA SER A 131 12.20 -2.79 0.03
C SER A 131 12.69 -4.23 -0.14
N PRO A 132 12.12 -5.27 0.50
CA PRO A 132 12.54 -6.66 0.24
C PRO A 132 12.38 -7.09 -1.22
N THR A 133 11.37 -6.64 -1.94
CA THR A 133 11.12 -7.03 -3.34
C THR A 133 11.62 -6.01 -4.37
N SER A 134 12.26 -4.93 -3.93
CA SER A 134 12.87 -3.93 -4.81
C SER A 134 14.38 -3.83 -4.56
N SER A 135 15.18 -3.89 -5.63
CA SER A 135 16.60 -3.58 -5.55
C SER A 135 16.83 -2.08 -5.31
N ALA A 136 18.05 -1.72 -4.90
CA ALA A 136 18.42 -0.31 -4.81
C ALA A 136 18.27 0.40 -6.15
N ASP A 137 18.62 -0.26 -7.25
CA ASP A 137 18.51 0.30 -8.61
C ASP A 137 17.04 0.57 -8.97
N GLN A 138 16.11 -0.36 -8.66
CA GLN A 138 14.69 -0.14 -8.90
C GLN A 138 14.15 1.02 -8.04
N LEU A 139 14.50 1.08 -6.75
CA LEU A 139 14.09 2.20 -5.89
C LEU A 139 14.59 3.54 -6.41
N HIS A 140 15.87 3.65 -6.81
CA HIS A 140 16.43 4.89 -7.37
C HIS A 140 15.76 5.29 -8.69
N MET A 141 15.46 4.36 -9.58
CA MET A 141 14.75 4.66 -10.82
C MET A 141 13.33 5.18 -10.55
N LEU A 142 12.63 4.59 -9.58
CA LEU A 142 11.31 5.06 -9.19
C LEU A 142 11.36 6.42 -8.48
N GLY A 143 12.41 6.71 -7.69
CA GLY A 143 12.65 8.03 -7.13
C GLY A 143 12.93 9.09 -8.22
N GLY A 144 13.72 8.74 -9.24
CA GLY A 144 13.90 9.55 -10.43
C GLY A 144 12.58 9.85 -11.14
N LEU A 145 11.76 8.83 -11.37
CA LEU A 145 10.43 9.00 -11.96
C LEU A 145 9.53 9.91 -11.10
N TRP A 146 9.56 9.76 -9.78
CA TRP A 146 8.78 10.62 -8.90
C TRP A 146 9.21 12.08 -8.96
N SER A 147 10.51 12.36 -9.11
CA SER A 147 11.02 13.72 -9.29
C SER A 147 10.57 14.36 -10.62
N GLU A 148 10.35 13.55 -11.66
CA GLU A 148 9.80 14.01 -12.95
C GLU A 148 8.27 14.28 -12.87
N TYR A 149 7.55 13.55 -12.01
CA TYR A 149 6.10 13.66 -11.82
C TYR A 149 5.75 13.95 -10.35
N PRO A 150 6.10 15.12 -9.82
CA PRO A 150 6.00 15.44 -8.39
C PRO A 150 4.55 15.57 -7.88
N THR A 151 3.56 15.64 -8.78
CA THR A 151 2.13 15.64 -8.43
C THR A 151 1.61 14.24 -8.10
N CYS A 152 2.30 13.19 -8.52
CA CYS A 152 1.97 11.82 -8.10
C CYS A 152 2.16 11.62 -6.59
N LEU A 153 1.36 10.76 -5.98
CA LEU A 153 1.71 10.16 -4.69
C LEU A 153 2.76 9.06 -4.89
N MET A 154 3.49 8.75 -3.84
CA MET A 154 4.26 7.52 -3.70
C MET A 154 3.65 6.66 -2.58
N GLN A 155 3.49 5.36 -2.79
CA GLN A 155 3.03 4.43 -1.77
C GLN A 155 3.92 3.21 -1.66
N THR A 156 4.09 2.71 -0.44
CA THR A 156 4.85 1.50 -0.15
C THR A 156 4.47 0.93 1.22
N HIS A 157 4.98 -0.26 1.56
CA HIS A 157 4.86 -0.84 2.91
C HIS A 157 6.14 -0.57 3.70
N ILE A 158 6.01 -0.44 5.01
CA ILE A 158 7.15 -0.24 5.90
C ILE A 158 6.92 -0.87 7.27
N SER A 159 7.92 -1.54 7.79
CA SER A 159 8.03 -1.98 9.19
C SER A 159 6.75 -2.67 9.71
N GLU A 160 6.19 -3.59 8.90
CA GLU A 160 4.98 -4.32 9.23
C GLU A 160 5.26 -5.47 10.21
N GLN A 161 6.36 -6.22 10.01
CA GLN A 161 6.74 -7.35 10.86
C GLN A 161 8.22 -7.30 11.26
N PRO A 162 8.62 -7.79 12.46
CA PRO A 162 10.02 -7.80 12.87
C PRO A 162 10.93 -8.58 11.93
N GLU A 163 10.45 -9.72 11.41
CA GLU A 163 11.21 -10.57 10.48
C GLU A 163 11.48 -9.86 9.15
N GLU A 164 10.55 -9.02 8.70
CA GLU A 164 10.69 -8.17 7.52
C GLU A 164 11.79 -7.13 7.73
N ILE A 165 11.83 -6.46 8.88
CA ILE A 165 12.86 -5.48 9.23
C ILE A 165 14.25 -6.11 9.23
N GLU A 166 14.39 -7.29 9.82
CA GLU A 166 15.66 -8.03 9.82
C GLU A 166 16.05 -8.46 8.39
N TRP A 167 15.10 -8.73 7.53
CA TRP A 167 15.36 -9.02 6.13
C TRP A 167 15.85 -7.79 5.38
N VAL A 168 15.24 -6.64 5.58
CA VAL A 168 15.71 -5.37 5.00
C VAL A 168 17.11 -5.02 5.43
N LYS A 169 17.48 -5.16 6.71
CA LYS A 169 18.85 -4.97 7.21
C LYS A 169 19.89 -5.82 6.46
N LYS A 170 19.52 -7.07 6.12
CA LYS A 170 20.41 -7.96 5.35
C LYS A 170 20.54 -7.54 3.89
N LEU A 171 19.46 -7.07 3.28
CA LEU A 171 19.41 -6.66 1.88
C LEU A 171 20.04 -5.29 1.63
N PHE A 172 19.97 -4.39 2.62
CA PHE A 172 20.47 -3.02 2.58
C PHE A 172 21.41 -2.73 3.77
N PRO A 173 22.57 -3.38 3.82
CA PRO A 173 23.46 -3.30 5.01
C PRO A 173 24.10 -1.93 5.23
N LYS A 174 23.97 -1.00 4.28
CA LYS A 174 24.46 0.38 4.38
C LYS A 174 23.39 1.37 4.84
N SER A 175 22.13 0.98 4.81
CA SER A 175 21.02 1.84 5.25
C SER A 175 20.97 1.87 6.77
N LYS A 176 20.63 3.04 7.32
CA LYS A 176 20.53 3.28 8.77
C LYS A 176 19.39 2.49 9.40
N ASP A 177 18.28 2.39 8.67
CA ASP A 177 17.06 1.66 9.04
C ASP A 177 16.21 1.35 7.79
N TYR A 178 14.98 0.91 7.96
CA TYR A 178 14.11 0.57 6.85
C TYR A 178 13.73 1.82 6.02
N LEU A 179 13.34 2.91 6.67
CA LEU A 179 12.95 4.15 5.99
C LEU A 179 14.10 4.73 5.16
N ASP A 180 15.36 4.58 5.62
CA ASP A 180 16.55 5.05 4.90
C ASP A 180 16.69 4.43 3.51
N THR A 181 16.10 3.24 3.26
CA THR A 181 16.09 2.62 1.92
C THR A 181 15.25 3.42 0.92
N TYR A 182 14.19 4.04 1.38
CA TYR A 182 13.33 4.91 0.56
C TYR A 182 13.87 6.33 0.48
N ASP A 183 14.36 6.88 1.60
CA ASP A 183 14.94 8.21 1.68
C ASP A 183 16.15 8.35 0.75
N ALA A 184 17.10 7.42 0.83
CA ALA A 184 18.28 7.40 -0.03
C ALA A 184 17.94 7.29 -1.53
N ALA A 185 16.80 6.73 -1.87
CA ALA A 185 16.30 6.59 -3.24
C ALA A 185 15.49 7.80 -3.73
N GLY A 186 15.24 8.82 -2.88
CA GLY A 186 14.38 9.95 -3.22
C GLY A 186 12.88 9.63 -3.22
N LEU A 187 12.46 8.63 -2.44
CA LEU A 187 11.06 8.18 -2.30
C LEU A 187 10.44 8.63 -0.96
N LEU A 188 11.00 9.63 -0.31
CA LEU A 188 10.50 10.21 0.94
C LEU A 188 10.16 11.69 0.76
N GLY A 189 8.94 12.08 1.12
CA GLY A 189 8.45 13.46 1.05
C GLY A 189 7.00 13.57 1.52
N GLU A 190 6.43 14.76 1.45
CA GLU A 190 5.06 15.05 1.92
C GLU A 190 3.99 14.17 1.23
N ARG A 191 4.23 13.76 -0.01
CA ARG A 191 3.29 12.94 -0.79
C ARG A 191 3.60 11.44 -0.70
N SER A 192 4.43 11.01 0.27
CA SER A 192 4.67 9.61 0.58
C SER A 192 3.59 9.05 1.50
N VAL A 193 3.14 7.83 1.21
CA VAL A 193 2.13 7.09 1.95
C VAL A 193 2.70 5.73 2.33
N PHE A 194 2.87 5.50 3.62
CA PHE A 194 3.46 4.29 4.19
C PHE A 194 2.40 3.40 4.80
N GLY A 195 2.20 2.19 4.26
CA GLY A 195 1.34 1.17 4.86
C GLY A 195 1.97 0.56 6.10
N HIS A 196 1.13 0.28 7.11
CA HIS A 196 1.43 -0.36 8.39
C HIS A 196 2.26 0.49 9.36
N GLY A 197 3.59 0.50 9.26
CA GLY A 197 4.47 1.28 10.15
C GLY A 197 4.37 0.88 11.63
N ILE A 198 4.13 -0.42 11.92
CA ILE A 198 3.89 -0.92 13.30
C ILE A 198 5.15 -0.80 14.14
N TYR A 199 6.31 -1.09 13.56
CA TYR A 199 7.60 -1.20 14.25
C TYR A 199 8.58 -0.11 13.84
N LEU A 200 8.09 1.08 13.51
CA LEU A 200 8.95 2.25 13.25
C LEU A 200 9.79 2.58 14.48
N ASN A 201 11.09 2.80 14.29
CA ASN A 201 11.96 3.35 15.33
C ASN A 201 11.77 4.87 15.47
N GLU A 202 12.36 5.49 16.50
CA GLU A 202 12.16 6.92 16.76
C GLU A 202 12.67 7.82 15.63
N ARG A 203 13.85 7.50 15.03
CA ARG A 203 14.37 8.25 13.88
C ARG A 203 13.42 8.22 12.68
N GLU A 204 12.85 7.04 12.39
CA GLU A 204 11.89 6.88 11.29
C GLU A 204 10.63 7.70 11.53
N LYS A 205 10.09 7.66 12.75
CA LYS A 205 8.93 8.48 13.15
C LYS A 205 9.22 9.97 13.00
N ASP A 206 10.33 10.44 13.57
CA ASP A 206 10.72 11.85 13.51
C ASP A 206 10.85 12.33 12.06
N LEU A 207 11.51 11.56 11.21
CA LEU A 207 11.73 11.92 9.80
C LEU A 207 10.42 11.88 8.99
N ILE A 208 9.54 10.88 9.18
CA ILE A 208 8.21 10.82 8.54
C ILE A 208 7.39 12.06 8.92
N LYS A 209 7.43 12.47 10.17
CA LYS A 209 6.74 13.69 10.65
C LYS A 209 7.37 14.95 10.05
N GLU A 210 8.68 15.07 10.06
CA GLU A 210 9.42 16.23 9.53
C GLU A 210 9.08 16.51 8.07
N VAL A 211 9.06 15.46 7.22
CA VAL A 211 8.74 15.60 5.80
C VAL A 211 7.24 15.68 5.53
N GLY A 212 6.40 15.45 6.54
CA GLY A 212 4.95 15.49 6.42
C GLY A 212 4.33 14.31 5.68
N ALA A 213 5.02 13.16 5.62
CA ALA A 213 4.50 11.93 5.03
C ALA A 213 3.37 11.32 5.88
N SER A 214 2.59 10.40 5.30
CA SER A 214 1.44 9.78 5.96
C SER A 214 1.71 8.32 6.30
N ILE A 215 1.22 7.88 7.47
CA ILE A 215 1.22 6.48 7.90
C ILE A 215 -0.21 5.94 7.85
N ILE A 216 -0.39 4.75 7.28
CA ILE A 216 -1.72 4.16 7.11
C ILE A 216 -1.87 2.95 8.02
N HIS A 217 -2.76 3.08 9.00
CA HIS A 217 -3.09 1.99 9.91
C HIS A 217 -4.10 1.03 9.27
N CYS A 218 -3.74 -0.25 9.20
CA CYS A 218 -4.50 -1.33 8.60
C CYS A 218 -4.91 -2.38 9.66
N PRO A 219 -5.81 -2.06 10.61
CA PRO A 219 -6.02 -2.87 11.81
C PRO A 219 -6.47 -4.30 11.52
N THR A 220 -7.37 -4.47 10.55
CA THR A 220 -7.90 -5.79 10.20
C THR A 220 -6.87 -6.69 9.54
N SER A 221 -5.92 -6.11 8.80
CA SER A 221 -4.80 -6.85 8.22
C SER A 221 -3.74 -7.17 9.28
N ASN A 222 -3.31 -6.15 10.04
CA ASN A 222 -2.29 -6.31 11.07
C ASN A 222 -2.63 -7.43 12.06
N THR A 223 -3.89 -7.56 12.45
CA THR A 223 -4.34 -8.62 13.35
C THR A 223 -4.55 -9.95 12.63
N PHE A 224 -5.09 -9.95 11.42
CA PHE A 224 -5.40 -11.17 10.67
C PHE A 224 -4.13 -11.93 10.23
N ILE A 225 -3.11 -11.20 9.78
CA ILE A 225 -1.81 -11.77 9.37
C ILE A 225 -0.87 -11.96 10.58
N GLY A 226 -1.23 -11.38 11.74
CA GLY A 226 -0.43 -11.46 12.96
C GLY A 226 0.81 -10.56 12.93
N SER A 227 0.72 -9.41 12.27
CA SER A 227 1.82 -8.44 12.16
C SER A 227 2.10 -7.74 13.49
N GLY A 228 1.06 -7.28 14.20
CA GLY A 228 1.21 -6.63 15.50
C GLY A 228 0.12 -5.61 15.80
N LEU A 229 0.32 -4.87 16.89
CA LEU A 229 -0.60 -3.81 17.34
C LEU A 229 0.02 -2.44 17.05
N PHE A 230 -0.68 -1.64 16.25
CA PHE A 230 -0.27 -0.28 15.90
C PHE A 230 -0.75 0.70 16.98
N ASP A 231 0.17 1.47 17.55
CA ASP A 231 -0.17 2.48 18.57
C ASP A 231 -0.63 3.80 17.91
N LEU A 232 -1.88 3.80 17.45
CA LEU A 232 -2.51 4.97 16.85
C LEU A 232 -2.50 6.17 17.80
N PHE A 233 -2.75 5.95 19.09
CA PHE A 233 -2.87 7.02 20.08
C PHE A 233 -1.52 7.76 20.27
N ALA A 234 -0.43 7.03 20.44
CA ALA A 234 0.89 7.63 20.60
C ALA A 234 1.30 8.45 19.36
N LEU A 235 1.07 7.92 18.16
CA LEU A 235 1.42 8.61 16.91
C LEU A 235 0.50 9.81 16.65
N SER A 236 -0.80 9.71 16.91
CA SER A 236 -1.75 10.83 16.79
C SER A 236 -1.39 11.96 17.76
N LYS A 237 -1.09 11.61 19.03
CA LYS A 237 -0.65 12.58 20.03
C LYS A 237 0.69 13.25 19.68
N ALA A 238 1.54 12.55 18.96
CA ALA A 238 2.79 13.08 18.41
C ALA A 238 2.60 13.87 17.11
N ASP A 239 1.35 14.09 16.66
CA ASP A 239 0.97 14.90 15.49
C ASP A 239 1.48 14.31 14.15
N HIS A 240 1.44 12.98 14.01
CA HIS A 240 1.66 12.32 12.74
C HIS A 240 0.41 12.37 11.86
N LYS A 241 0.60 12.48 10.54
CA LYS A 241 -0.48 12.30 9.57
C LYS A 241 -0.83 10.83 9.46
N ILE A 242 -2.01 10.45 9.94
CA ILE A 242 -2.47 9.04 9.97
C ILE A 242 -3.79 8.91 9.22
N GLY A 243 -3.93 7.81 8.48
CA GLY A 243 -5.20 7.40 7.89
C GLY A 243 -5.53 5.96 8.26
N LEU A 244 -6.82 5.59 8.17
CA LEU A 244 -7.27 4.21 8.31
C LEU A 244 -7.50 3.57 6.94
N ALA A 245 -7.23 2.26 6.83
CA ALA A 245 -7.46 1.53 5.59
C ALA A 245 -7.89 0.08 5.82
N THR A 246 -8.52 -0.49 4.81
CA THR A 246 -8.98 -1.88 4.80
C THR A 246 -7.85 -2.86 4.54
N ASP A 247 -6.87 -2.45 3.72
CA ASP A 247 -5.81 -3.32 3.21
C ASP A 247 -6.34 -4.65 2.64
N ILE A 248 -7.33 -4.58 1.75
CA ILE A 248 -7.80 -5.75 0.99
C ILE A 248 -6.65 -6.23 0.08
N GLY A 249 -6.14 -7.43 0.12
CA GLY A 249 -6.69 -8.71 0.74
C GLY A 249 -6.01 -9.21 2.02
N GLY A 250 -4.93 -8.59 2.58
CA GLY A 250 -4.48 -8.94 3.92
C GLY A 250 -5.53 -8.59 4.96
N GLY A 251 -6.25 -7.49 4.76
CA GLY A 251 -7.39 -7.12 5.58
C GLY A 251 -8.62 -8.01 5.34
N SER A 252 -9.33 -8.30 6.41
CA SER A 252 -10.42 -9.27 6.42
C SER A 252 -11.81 -8.69 6.08
N SER A 253 -11.90 -7.40 5.73
CA SER A 253 -13.19 -6.75 5.46
C SER A 253 -13.07 -5.52 4.56
N PHE A 254 -14.04 -5.33 3.67
CA PHE A 254 -14.22 -4.07 2.93
C PHE A 254 -14.83 -2.95 3.78
N SER A 255 -15.45 -3.29 4.92
CA SER A 255 -16.18 -2.30 5.72
C SER A 255 -15.25 -1.40 6.53
N MET A 256 -15.26 -0.09 6.24
CA MET A 256 -14.55 0.90 7.05
C MET A 256 -15.10 0.96 8.49
N LEU A 257 -16.38 0.65 8.73
CA LEU A 257 -16.92 0.53 10.09
C LEU A 257 -16.26 -0.63 10.86
N LYS A 258 -15.96 -1.74 10.17
CA LYS A 258 -15.21 -2.86 10.78
C LYS A 258 -13.76 -2.45 11.06
N VAL A 259 -13.13 -1.70 10.15
CA VAL A 259 -11.79 -1.12 10.37
C VAL A 259 -11.79 -0.22 11.61
N MET A 260 -12.77 0.68 11.74
CA MET A 260 -12.92 1.55 12.92
C MET A 260 -13.10 0.74 14.21
N ALA A 261 -13.97 -0.29 14.19
CA ALA A 261 -14.18 -1.16 15.36
C ALA A 261 -12.88 -1.86 15.78
N SER A 262 -12.15 -2.44 14.81
CA SER A 262 -10.85 -3.08 15.09
C SER A 262 -9.80 -2.10 15.60
N THR A 263 -9.77 -0.86 15.07
CA THR A 263 -8.89 0.20 15.59
C THR A 263 -9.22 0.52 17.05
N TYR A 264 -10.50 0.63 17.39
CA TYR A 264 -10.96 0.87 18.77
C TYR A 264 -10.52 -0.28 19.70
N GLU A 265 -10.78 -1.53 19.29
CA GLU A 265 -10.41 -2.71 20.07
C GLU A 265 -8.89 -2.78 20.33
N ILE A 266 -8.06 -2.49 19.31
CA ILE A 266 -6.60 -2.41 19.46
C ILE A 266 -6.21 -1.29 20.42
N GLY A 267 -6.82 -0.11 20.32
CA GLY A 267 -6.60 0.98 21.27
C GLY A 267 -6.88 0.55 22.69
N GLN A 268 -8.01 -0.12 22.96
CA GLN A 268 -8.34 -0.65 24.28
C GLN A 268 -7.31 -1.66 24.80
N LEU A 269 -6.82 -2.56 23.94
CA LEU A 269 -5.75 -3.50 24.30
C LEU A 269 -4.44 -2.81 24.67
N LEU A 270 -4.16 -1.64 24.09
CA LEU A 270 -3.01 -0.80 24.39
C LEU A 270 -3.26 0.17 25.56
N GLY A 271 -4.44 0.12 26.20
CA GLY A 271 -4.81 0.99 27.30
C GLY A 271 -5.25 2.41 26.91
N ASN A 272 -5.61 2.61 25.65
CA ASN A 272 -5.99 3.91 25.08
C ASN A 272 -7.42 3.90 24.54
N ALA A 273 -8.24 4.86 24.96
CA ALA A 273 -9.59 5.07 24.43
C ALA A 273 -9.56 6.11 23.30
N ILE A 274 -9.97 5.71 22.11
CA ILE A 274 -10.06 6.59 20.93
C ILE A 274 -11.52 6.91 20.67
N HIS A 275 -11.85 8.21 20.53
CA HIS A 275 -13.23 8.63 20.33
C HIS A 275 -13.76 8.19 18.94
N PRO A 276 -14.99 7.66 18.84
CA PRO A 276 -15.54 7.20 17.54
C PRO A 276 -15.57 8.27 16.45
N ALA A 277 -15.75 9.54 16.80
CA ALA A 277 -15.71 10.64 15.85
C ALA A 277 -14.31 10.85 15.25
N GLU A 278 -13.25 10.62 16.02
CA GLU A 278 -11.86 10.64 15.54
C GLU A 278 -11.62 9.50 14.56
N LEU A 279 -12.10 8.29 14.89
CA LEU A 279 -12.01 7.15 13.99
C LEU A 279 -12.76 7.39 12.66
N LEU A 280 -13.93 8.03 12.73
CA LEU A 280 -14.68 8.39 11.54
C LEU A 280 -13.90 9.40 10.69
N TRP A 281 -13.32 10.43 11.30
CA TRP A 281 -12.51 11.43 10.60
C TRP A 281 -11.27 10.81 9.94
N LEU A 282 -10.57 9.88 10.62
CA LEU A 282 -9.43 9.15 10.04
C LEU A 282 -9.81 8.21 8.88
N SER A 283 -11.10 7.89 8.77
CA SER A 283 -11.63 6.95 7.76
C SER A 283 -12.17 7.65 6.51
N THR A 284 -12.34 8.97 6.54
CA THR A 284 -12.97 9.79 5.49
C THR A 284 -12.02 10.83 4.93
#